data_9ca2b5c31f96a3bddc1e49e336361668
#
_entry.id   9ca2b5c31f96a3bddc1e49e336361668
#
_cell.length_a   1.000
_cell.length_b   1.000
_cell.length_c   1.000
_cell.angle_alpha   90.00
_cell.angle_beta   90.00
_cell.angle_gamma   90.00
#
_symmetry.space_group_name_H-M   'P 1'
#
loop_
_entity.id
_entity.type
_entity.pdbx_description
1 polymer ?
#
loop_
_entity_poly.entity_id
_entity_poly.type
_entity_poly.pdbx_seq_one_letter_code
_entity_poly.pdbx_strand_id
1 'polypeptide(L)'
;MLIGLFTELNGTGGVQRASRHLAAVLSEFAASRHLDYRLLSLNDTRELHRMSVGGKEFVFTGCERSKARFTATAIRAARRHGKVVLAGHPNLGPVAQAMRIAAPRLRTIICTHGVEVWEPLPAVRRLALGQANVVLAPSQDTANHVAEQHVRRERIRVLPWALDPEFEAIPANAPQGKLPHGYPEGRVILTVGRWLASERYKGMDTLITALPRLLTRWPELQLLAVGDGDDRAWLEELAEKNGVNRHVHFLTGVSFDELAACYQACEMFALPSRGEGFGLVYLEAMARGKPVIGGAHGGAPEVIEDGVTGYLVPHGDAAQLATSIETLLSDQAMAQKMGGRGRQRVEREFRFSVFAKSLKKILREQCES
;
A
#
# COMPACT_ATOMS: atom_id res chain seq x y z
N MET A 1 11.49 17.50 19.94
CA MET A 1 11.72 17.20 18.52
C MET A 1 11.11 15.85 18.17
N LEU A 2 10.46 15.73 17.01
CA LEU A 2 9.99 14.47 16.43
C LEU A 2 10.96 13.99 15.38
N ILE A 3 11.15 12.66 15.28
CA ILE A 3 12.11 12.07 14.34
C ILE A 3 11.40 11.02 13.49
N GLY A 4 11.49 11.13 12.17
CA GLY A 4 11.02 10.13 11.22
C GLY A 4 12.19 9.40 10.57
N LEU A 5 12.15 8.08 10.56
CA LEU A 5 13.12 7.23 9.88
C LEU A 5 12.42 6.46 8.77
N PHE A 6 12.90 6.59 7.55
CA PHE A 6 12.32 5.96 6.36
C PHE A 6 13.39 5.20 5.58
N THR A 7 12.98 4.14 4.89
CA THR A 7 13.86 3.41 3.98
C THR A 7 14.09 4.22 2.71
N GLU A 8 13.01 4.80 2.17
CA GLU A 8 13.00 5.61 0.95
C GLU A 8 11.72 6.44 0.90
N LEU A 9 11.78 7.64 0.39
CA LEU A 9 10.64 8.54 0.20
C LEU A 9 10.37 8.87 -1.27
N ASN A 10 11.40 8.91 -2.14
CA ASN A 10 11.27 9.24 -3.56
C ASN A 10 10.77 8.08 -4.45
N GLY A 11 10.72 6.85 -3.95
CA GLY A 11 10.25 5.70 -4.71
C GLY A 11 8.74 5.67 -4.95
N THR A 12 8.29 4.78 -5.84
CA THR A 12 6.88 4.70 -6.31
C THR A 12 6.03 3.60 -5.67
N GLY A 13 6.62 2.69 -4.87
CA GLY A 13 5.92 1.55 -4.27
C GLY A 13 4.94 1.92 -3.15
N GLY A 14 4.09 0.98 -2.75
CA GLY A 14 3.12 1.15 -1.67
C GLY A 14 3.75 1.52 -0.31
N VAL A 15 4.90 0.92 0.03
CA VAL A 15 5.67 1.26 1.24
C VAL A 15 6.16 2.71 1.21
N GLN A 16 6.63 3.18 0.05
CA GLN A 16 7.08 4.56 -0.13
C GLN A 16 5.92 5.55 -0.03
N ARG A 17 4.75 5.22 -0.60
CA ARG A 17 3.52 6.05 -0.45
C ARG A 17 3.12 6.15 1.02
N ALA A 18 3.01 5.02 1.74
CA ALA A 18 2.72 5.02 3.17
C ALA A 18 3.76 5.82 3.97
N SER A 19 5.03 5.70 3.63
CA SER A 19 6.13 6.46 4.25
C SER A 19 5.97 7.97 4.04
N ARG A 20 5.55 8.41 2.85
CA ARG A 20 5.24 9.82 2.58
C ARG A 20 4.07 10.34 3.40
N HIS A 21 3.01 9.53 3.53
CA HIS A 21 1.86 9.88 4.39
C HIS A 21 2.28 10.04 5.85
N LEU A 22 3.08 9.12 6.36
CA LEU A 22 3.64 9.19 7.72
C LEU A 22 4.50 10.45 7.92
N ALA A 23 5.38 10.75 6.95
CA ALA A 23 6.26 11.92 6.99
C ALA A 23 5.49 13.24 6.99
N ALA A 24 4.50 13.36 6.10
CA ALA A 24 3.64 14.55 6.01
C ALA A 24 2.85 14.80 7.31
N VAL A 25 2.24 13.75 7.88
CA VAL A 25 1.49 13.88 9.13
C VAL A 25 2.42 14.20 10.30
N LEU A 26 3.60 13.58 10.37
CA LEU A 26 4.57 13.84 11.44
C LEU A 26 5.06 15.29 11.41
N SER A 27 5.40 15.82 10.22
CA SER A 27 5.84 17.22 10.06
C SER A 27 4.72 18.21 10.37
N GLU A 28 3.49 17.97 9.91
CA GLU A 28 2.33 18.82 10.23
C GLU A 28 2.01 18.81 11.74
N PHE A 29 2.07 17.63 12.38
CA PHE A 29 1.87 17.53 13.81
C PHE A 29 2.93 18.28 14.59
N ALA A 30 4.21 18.17 14.18
CA ALA A 30 5.30 18.92 14.80
C ALA A 30 5.07 20.43 14.70
N ALA A 31 4.74 20.93 13.50
CA ALA A 31 4.44 22.36 13.28
C ALA A 31 3.26 22.84 14.14
N SER A 32 2.17 22.07 14.24
CA SER A 32 1.00 22.41 15.04
C SER A 32 1.25 22.46 16.56
N ARG A 33 2.37 21.91 17.01
CA ARG A 33 2.79 21.86 18.41
C ARG A 33 4.05 22.68 18.69
N HIS A 34 4.52 23.48 17.74
CA HIS A 34 5.78 24.24 17.82
C HIS A 34 6.98 23.35 18.20
N LEU A 35 6.99 22.10 17.67
CA LEU A 35 8.08 21.16 17.86
C LEU A 35 8.94 21.10 16.60
N ASP A 36 10.25 21.02 16.80
CA ASP A 36 11.15 20.67 15.70
C ASP A 36 10.88 19.26 15.22
N TYR A 37 11.15 19.00 13.93
CA TYR A 37 11.17 17.66 13.37
C TYR A 37 12.43 17.39 12.55
N ARG A 38 12.77 16.13 12.41
CA ARG A 38 13.83 15.67 11.51
C ARG A 38 13.40 14.38 10.83
N LEU A 39 13.35 14.39 9.52
CA LEU A 39 13.08 13.21 8.70
C LEU A 39 14.37 12.76 8.02
N LEU A 40 14.65 11.47 8.13
CA LEU A 40 15.83 10.84 7.53
C LEU A 40 15.37 9.69 6.62
N SER A 41 15.94 9.65 5.43
CA SER A 41 15.76 8.53 4.49
C SER A 41 17.10 7.83 4.28
N LEU A 42 17.06 6.49 4.32
CA LEU A 42 18.27 5.67 4.17
C LEU A 42 18.79 5.66 2.72
N ASN A 43 17.87 5.45 1.77
CA ASN A 43 18.23 5.12 0.37
C ASN A 43 18.28 6.34 -0.56
N ASP A 44 17.58 7.42 -0.23
CA ASP A 44 17.58 8.63 -1.05
C ASP A 44 18.94 9.32 -1.09
N THR A 45 19.19 10.09 -2.13
CA THR A 45 20.46 10.83 -2.36
C THR A 45 20.82 11.73 -1.20
N ARG A 46 22.14 12.00 -1.05
CA ARG A 46 22.68 12.77 0.08
C ARG A 46 22.45 14.28 -0.09
N GLU A 47 21.20 14.69 0.05
CA GLU A 47 20.80 16.09 -0.01
C GLU A 47 19.58 16.37 0.86
N LEU A 48 19.22 17.63 0.98
CA LEU A 48 17.95 18.04 1.57
C LEU A 48 16.89 18.05 0.48
N HIS A 49 15.93 17.14 0.62
CA HIS A 49 14.79 17.04 -0.29
C HIS A 49 13.59 17.80 0.26
N ARG A 50 12.80 18.38 -0.65
CA ARG A 50 11.49 18.97 -0.35
C ARG A 50 10.42 18.15 -1.06
N MET A 51 9.32 17.84 -0.36
CA MET A 51 8.22 17.07 -0.87
C MET A 51 6.90 17.60 -0.32
N SER A 52 5.82 17.40 -1.08
CA SER A 52 4.46 17.72 -0.65
C SER A 52 3.56 16.49 -0.76
N VAL A 53 2.65 16.30 0.17
CA VAL A 53 1.60 15.28 0.17
C VAL A 53 0.31 15.91 0.65
N GLY A 54 -0.72 15.91 -0.19
CA GLY A 54 -2.00 16.53 0.16
C GLY A 54 -1.89 18.01 0.56
N GLY A 55 -0.99 18.75 -0.10
CA GLY A 55 -0.72 20.16 0.22
C GLY A 55 0.11 20.39 1.49
N LYS A 56 0.63 19.32 2.13
CA LYS A 56 1.50 19.40 3.31
C LYS A 56 2.96 19.28 2.88
N GLU A 57 3.70 20.38 2.93
CA GLU A 57 5.12 20.38 2.62
C GLU A 57 5.96 19.87 3.80
N PHE A 58 6.99 19.12 3.50
CA PHE A 58 8.00 18.69 4.45
C PHE A 58 9.37 18.56 3.80
N VAL A 59 10.40 18.59 4.64
CA VAL A 59 11.79 18.42 4.21
C VAL A 59 12.39 17.19 4.87
N PHE A 60 13.23 16.45 4.13
CA PHE A 60 13.95 15.31 4.67
C PHE A 60 15.39 15.25 4.14
N THR A 61 16.26 14.53 4.83
CA THR A 61 17.65 14.34 4.44
C THR A 61 17.89 12.89 4.03
N GLY A 62 18.38 12.69 2.84
CA GLY A 62 18.82 11.38 2.36
C GLY A 62 20.20 10.98 2.90
N CYS A 63 20.45 9.70 3.01
CA CYS A 63 21.71 9.14 3.52
C CYS A 63 22.47 8.27 2.50
N GLU A 64 21.99 8.19 1.25
CA GLU A 64 22.68 7.54 0.13
C GLU A 64 23.12 6.10 0.47
N ARG A 65 22.17 5.30 1.00
CA ARG A 65 22.36 3.90 1.45
C ARG A 65 23.43 3.71 2.56
N SER A 66 24.00 4.79 3.11
CA SER A 66 24.99 4.70 4.17
C SER A 66 24.33 4.45 5.53
N LYS A 67 24.28 3.17 5.95
CA LYS A 67 23.74 2.76 7.24
C LYS A 67 24.46 3.44 8.41
N ALA A 68 25.78 3.61 8.33
CA ALA A 68 26.57 4.26 9.37
C ALA A 68 26.18 5.75 9.54
N ARG A 69 26.09 6.50 8.43
CA ARG A 69 25.67 7.90 8.41
C ARG A 69 24.25 8.06 8.94
N PHE A 70 23.31 7.22 8.43
CA PHE A 70 21.92 7.20 8.85
C PHE A 70 21.81 7.00 10.36
N THR A 71 22.44 5.96 10.90
CA THR A 71 22.41 5.62 12.34
C THR A 71 23.05 6.72 13.19
N ALA A 72 24.24 7.22 12.81
CA ALA A 72 24.92 8.28 13.54
C ALA A 72 24.10 9.58 13.57
N THR A 73 23.45 9.94 12.43
CA THR A 73 22.60 11.13 12.36
C THR A 73 21.33 10.97 13.20
N ALA A 74 20.71 9.79 13.16
CA ALA A 74 19.53 9.45 13.96
C ALA A 74 19.84 9.53 15.47
N ILE A 75 20.93 8.91 15.93
CA ILE A 75 21.36 8.94 17.35
C ILE A 75 21.66 10.37 17.79
N ARG A 76 22.35 11.15 16.95
CA ARG A 76 22.65 12.56 17.26
C ARG A 76 21.38 13.40 17.40
N ALA A 77 20.39 13.14 16.54
CA ALA A 77 19.08 13.79 16.63
C ALA A 77 18.35 13.41 17.93
N ALA A 78 18.36 12.11 18.30
CA ALA A 78 17.73 11.63 19.53
C ALA A 78 18.30 12.32 20.79
N ARG A 79 19.62 12.44 20.87
CA ARG A 79 20.32 13.08 22.02
C ARG A 79 20.03 14.57 22.15
N ARG A 80 19.66 15.26 21.07
CA ARG A 80 19.44 16.71 21.03
C ARG A 80 18.04 17.16 21.46
N HIS A 81 17.19 16.40 22.05
CA HIS A 81 15.79 16.68 22.44
C HIS A 81 14.75 15.80 21.72
N GLY A 82 15.12 14.57 21.29
CA GLY A 82 14.18 13.61 20.74
C GLY A 82 13.09 13.26 21.77
N LYS A 83 11.83 13.42 21.40
CA LYS A 83 10.67 12.96 22.18
C LYS A 83 10.11 11.65 21.63
N VAL A 84 9.87 11.61 20.32
CA VAL A 84 9.31 10.46 19.63
C VAL A 84 10.13 10.19 18.38
N VAL A 85 10.44 8.91 18.13
CA VAL A 85 10.91 8.41 16.83
C VAL A 85 9.84 7.50 16.21
N LEU A 86 9.51 7.76 14.95
CA LEU A 86 8.69 6.93 14.12
C LEU A 86 9.58 6.28 13.05
N ALA A 87 9.74 4.94 13.13
CA ALA A 87 10.42 4.15 12.11
C ALA A 87 9.36 3.63 11.13
N GLY A 88 9.41 4.09 9.89
CA GLY A 88 8.44 3.77 8.84
C GLY A 88 8.52 2.34 8.29
N HIS A 89 9.42 1.50 8.82
CA HIS A 89 9.56 0.10 8.43
C HIS A 89 10.28 -0.71 9.52
N PRO A 90 9.95 -2.01 9.75
CA PRO A 90 10.61 -2.84 10.77
C PRO A 90 12.13 -2.97 10.62
N ASN A 91 12.64 -2.87 9.39
CA ASN A 91 14.09 -2.88 9.12
C ASN A 91 14.84 -1.73 9.80
N LEU A 92 14.15 -0.65 10.14
CA LEU A 92 14.70 0.50 10.85
C LEU A 92 14.54 0.41 12.37
N GLY A 93 13.84 -0.62 12.85
CA GLY A 93 13.64 -0.89 14.27
C GLY A 93 14.94 -0.96 15.07
N PRO A 94 16.00 -1.65 14.61
CA PRO A 94 17.29 -1.69 15.30
C PRO A 94 17.91 -0.30 15.49
N VAL A 95 17.74 0.61 14.52
CA VAL A 95 18.21 2.01 14.63
C VAL A 95 17.39 2.76 15.67
N ALA A 96 16.07 2.62 15.66
CA ALA A 96 15.19 3.23 16.67
C ALA A 96 15.53 2.73 18.08
N GLN A 97 15.87 1.45 18.22
CA GLN A 97 16.32 0.87 19.50
C GLN A 97 17.67 1.45 19.94
N ALA A 98 18.65 1.60 19.04
CA ALA A 98 19.93 2.24 19.36
C ALA A 98 19.75 3.71 19.78
N MET A 99 18.81 4.43 19.15
CA MET A 99 18.43 5.78 19.55
C MET A 99 17.86 5.82 20.97
N ARG A 100 16.99 4.85 21.32
CA ARG A 100 16.42 4.76 22.67
C ARG A 100 17.47 4.43 23.74
N ILE A 101 18.45 3.58 23.44
CA ILE A 101 19.59 3.34 24.32
C ILE A 101 20.38 4.65 24.55
N ALA A 102 20.59 5.44 23.51
CA ALA A 102 21.33 6.69 23.57
C ALA A 102 20.53 7.87 24.19
N ALA A 103 19.18 7.75 24.21
CA ALA A 103 18.23 8.72 24.78
C ALA A 103 17.06 7.94 25.43
N PRO A 104 17.18 7.49 26.69
CA PRO A 104 16.24 6.55 27.32
C PRO A 104 14.79 7.05 27.44
N ARG A 105 14.56 8.35 27.38
CA ARG A 105 13.22 8.95 27.40
C ARG A 105 12.54 8.98 26.01
N LEU A 106 13.26 8.58 24.96
CA LEU A 106 12.74 8.57 23.59
C LEU A 106 11.65 7.50 23.45
N ARG A 107 10.46 7.90 23.03
CA ARG A 107 9.37 6.98 22.69
C ARG A 107 9.53 6.47 21.26
N THR A 108 9.27 5.19 21.05
CA THR A 108 9.48 4.53 19.76
C THR A 108 8.17 4.02 19.17
N ILE A 109 7.90 4.41 17.93
CA ILE A 109 6.81 3.89 17.09
C ILE A 109 7.46 3.17 15.92
N ILE A 110 7.07 1.93 15.63
CA ILE A 110 7.55 1.18 14.47
C ILE A 110 6.35 0.81 13.60
N CYS A 111 6.40 1.14 12.31
CA CYS A 111 5.36 0.80 11.35
C CYS A 111 5.69 -0.52 10.66
N THR A 112 4.65 -1.34 10.43
CA THR A 112 4.68 -2.55 9.60
C THR A 112 3.77 -2.35 8.40
N HIS A 113 3.99 -3.14 7.33
CA HIS A 113 3.26 -3.02 6.06
C HIS A 113 2.53 -4.30 5.64
N GLY A 114 2.92 -5.46 6.21
CA GLY A 114 2.31 -6.77 6.01
C GLY A 114 3.36 -7.86 5.75
N VAL A 115 3.73 -8.04 4.50
CA VAL A 115 4.57 -9.17 4.01
C VAL A 115 5.84 -9.40 4.83
N GLU A 116 6.49 -8.33 5.29
CA GLU A 116 7.75 -8.40 6.02
C GLU A 116 7.63 -8.96 7.45
N VAL A 117 6.40 -9.14 7.96
CA VAL A 117 6.13 -9.74 9.29
C VAL A 117 5.40 -11.08 9.23
N TRP A 118 5.09 -11.59 8.03
CA TRP A 118 4.42 -12.90 7.88
C TRP A 118 5.35 -14.06 8.24
N GLU A 119 6.63 -13.90 7.95
CA GLU A 119 7.66 -14.87 8.33
C GLU A 119 8.38 -14.42 9.61
N PRO A 120 8.98 -15.35 10.37
CA PRO A 120 9.73 -15.02 11.58
C PRO A 120 10.85 -14.02 11.31
N LEU A 121 10.79 -12.89 11.98
CA LEU A 121 11.80 -11.85 11.84
C LEU A 121 13.15 -12.27 12.44
N PRO A 122 14.27 -11.80 11.88
CA PRO A 122 15.58 -11.89 12.51
C PRO A 122 15.55 -11.35 13.94
N ALA A 123 16.28 -12.00 14.88
CA ALA A 123 16.22 -11.73 16.31
C ALA A 123 16.35 -10.23 16.68
N VAL A 124 17.25 -9.52 16.00
CA VAL A 124 17.47 -8.07 16.26
C VAL A 124 16.23 -7.23 15.91
N ARG A 125 15.54 -7.54 14.79
CA ARG A 125 14.31 -6.83 14.38
C ARG A 125 13.15 -7.19 15.30
N ARG A 126 13.01 -8.48 15.64
CA ARG A 126 11.99 -8.96 16.58
C ARG A 126 12.15 -8.32 17.94
N LEU A 127 13.39 -8.23 18.46
CA LEU A 127 13.68 -7.54 19.72
C LEU A 127 13.28 -6.05 19.66
N ALA A 128 13.61 -5.38 18.57
CA ALA A 128 13.26 -3.96 18.38
C ALA A 128 11.75 -3.74 18.36
N LEU A 129 10.99 -4.60 17.67
CA LEU A 129 9.52 -4.56 17.68
C LEU A 129 8.95 -4.82 19.08
N GLY A 130 9.42 -5.87 19.77
CA GLY A 130 8.95 -6.23 21.11
C GLY A 130 9.23 -5.16 22.17
N GLN A 131 10.23 -4.33 21.95
CA GLN A 131 10.59 -3.22 22.84
C GLN A 131 9.99 -1.87 22.43
N ALA A 132 9.38 -1.76 21.26
CA ALA A 132 8.71 -0.54 20.83
C ALA A 132 7.59 -0.12 21.79
N ASN A 133 7.35 1.18 21.94
CA ASN A 133 6.21 1.67 22.70
C ASN A 133 4.90 1.41 21.96
N VAL A 134 4.93 1.58 20.63
CA VAL A 134 3.79 1.30 19.75
C VAL A 134 4.31 0.64 18.47
N VAL A 135 3.60 -0.39 18.00
CA VAL A 135 3.77 -0.96 16.67
C VAL A 135 2.50 -0.69 15.87
N LEU A 136 2.63 -0.04 14.72
CA LEU A 136 1.52 0.24 13.81
C LEU A 136 1.42 -0.85 12.76
N ALA A 137 0.23 -1.40 12.59
CA ALA A 137 -0.10 -2.38 11.57
C ALA A 137 -1.24 -1.83 10.68
N PRO A 138 -1.19 -1.99 9.33
CA PRO A 138 -2.20 -1.44 8.44
C PRO A 138 -3.53 -2.20 8.47
N SER A 139 -3.53 -3.43 9.00
CA SER A 139 -4.69 -4.31 9.08
C SER A 139 -4.65 -5.14 10.35
N GLN A 140 -5.79 -5.72 10.72
CA GLN A 140 -5.87 -6.67 11.84
C GLN A 140 -5.10 -7.95 11.53
N ASP A 141 -5.11 -8.39 10.27
CA ASP A 141 -4.29 -9.52 9.80
C ASP A 141 -2.80 -9.26 10.08
N THR A 142 -2.27 -8.12 9.63
CA THR A 142 -0.88 -7.74 9.94
C THR A 142 -0.64 -7.59 11.45
N ALA A 143 -1.61 -7.08 12.21
CA ALA A 143 -1.50 -6.96 13.67
C ALA A 143 -1.39 -8.33 14.35
N ASN A 144 -2.07 -9.36 13.84
CA ASN A 144 -1.95 -10.73 14.31
C ASN A 144 -0.56 -11.30 14.05
N HIS A 145 -0.02 -11.13 12.84
CA HIS A 145 1.36 -11.53 12.52
C HIS A 145 2.40 -10.78 13.36
N VAL A 146 2.17 -9.50 13.66
CA VAL A 146 3.03 -8.74 14.60
C VAL A 146 2.98 -9.34 16.00
N ALA A 147 1.81 -9.80 16.47
CA ALA A 147 1.70 -10.45 17.79
C ALA A 147 2.45 -11.80 17.83
N GLU A 148 2.48 -12.55 16.72
CA GLU A 148 3.27 -13.77 16.55
C GLU A 148 4.78 -13.53 16.64
N GLN A 149 5.24 -12.30 16.35
CA GLN A 149 6.63 -11.86 16.57
C GLN A 149 6.94 -11.54 18.04
N HIS A 150 6.10 -12.00 19.00
CA HIS A 150 6.21 -11.76 20.44
C HIS A 150 6.06 -10.28 20.86
N VAL A 151 5.32 -9.49 20.08
CA VAL A 151 4.91 -8.15 20.47
C VAL A 151 3.64 -8.22 21.29
N ARG A 152 3.62 -7.58 22.47
CA ARG A 152 2.44 -7.54 23.34
C ARG A 152 1.28 -6.82 22.64
N ARG A 153 0.08 -7.41 22.66
CA ARG A 153 -1.10 -6.90 21.91
C ARG A 153 -1.48 -5.47 22.29
N GLU A 154 -1.30 -5.06 23.54
CA GLU A 154 -1.58 -3.68 23.98
C GLU A 154 -0.65 -2.62 23.35
N ARG A 155 0.46 -3.03 22.76
CA ARG A 155 1.37 -2.13 22.02
C ARG A 155 1.08 -2.05 20.55
N ILE A 156 0.23 -2.95 20.04
CA ILE A 156 -0.13 -2.97 18.61
C ILE A 156 -1.34 -2.05 18.41
N ARG A 157 -1.26 -1.20 17.39
CA ARG A 157 -2.37 -0.33 16.96
C ARG A 157 -2.62 -0.55 15.49
N VAL A 158 -3.86 -0.88 15.14
CA VAL A 158 -4.26 -0.93 13.73
C VAL A 158 -4.46 0.51 13.25
N LEU A 159 -3.75 0.84 12.18
CA LEU A 159 -3.83 2.12 11.48
C LEU A 159 -3.92 1.84 9.98
N PRO A 160 -5.12 1.72 9.40
CA PRO A 160 -5.30 1.52 7.97
C PRO A 160 -4.58 2.59 7.15
N TRP A 161 -3.94 2.17 6.06
CA TRP A 161 -3.38 3.14 5.11
C TRP A 161 -4.49 3.92 4.42
N ALA A 162 -4.16 5.10 3.94
CA ALA A 162 -5.09 5.95 3.22
C ALA A 162 -4.86 5.89 1.72
N LEU A 163 -5.91 6.22 0.97
CA LEU A 163 -5.79 6.60 -0.43
C LEU A 163 -4.83 7.79 -0.55
N ASP A 164 -4.03 7.79 -1.63
CA ASP A 164 -3.14 8.90 -1.92
C ASP A 164 -3.95 10.18 -2.16
N PRO A 165 -3.59 11.31 -1.52
CA PRO A 165 -4.29 12.57 -1.72
C PRO A 165 -4.37 13.05 -3.17
N GLU A 166 -3.40 12.67 -4.01
CA GLU A 166 -3.45 12.98 -5.44
C GLU A 166 -4.58 12.21 -6.12
N PHE A 167 -4.83 10.95 -5.74
CA PHE A 167 -6.01 10.19 -6.17
C PHE A 167 -7.32 10.78 -5.61
N GLU A 168 -7.32 11.25 -4.37
CA GLU A 168 -8.50 11.92 -3.78
C GLU A 168 -8.87 13.20 -4.52
N ALA A 169 -7.87 13.94 -5.02
CA ALA A 169 -8.05 15.22 -5.69
C ALA A 169 -8.71 15.09 -7.07
N ILE A 170 -8.67 13.92 -7.72
CA ILE A 170 -9.34 13.72 -9.00
C ILE A 170 -10.84 13.52 -8.77
N PRO A 171 -11.72 14.40 -9.26
CA PRO A 171 -13.17 14.25 -9.08
C PRO A 171 -13.69 12.94 -9.67
N ALA A 172 -14.71 12.36 -9.05
CA ALA A 172 -15.27 11.09 -9.53
C ALA A 172 -15.90 11.18 -10.92
N ASN A 173 -16.39 12.36 -11.29
CA ASN A 173 -16.98 12.70 -12.60
C ASN A 173 -15.99 13.47 -13.49
N ALA A 174 -14.69 13.46 -13.16
CA ALA A 174 -13.68 14.06 -14.03
C ALA A 174 -13.78 13.43 -15.43
N PRO A 175 -13.52 14.19 -16.51
CA PRO A 175 -13.35 13.62 -17.82
C PRO A 175 -12.28 12.52 -17.77
N GLN A 176 -12.47 11.49 -18.59
CA GLN A 176 -11.47 10.44 -18.67
C GLN A 176 -10.13 11.05 -19.09
N GLY A 177 -9.09 10.76 -18.30
CA GLY A 177 -7.73 11.17 -18.62
C GLY A 177 -7.19 10.45 -19.84
N LYS A 178 -6.02 10.87 -20.31
CA LYS A 178 -5.33 10.23 -21.44
C LYS A 178 -4.89 8.81 -21.02
N LEU A 179 -5.38 7.83 -21.77
CA LEU A 179 -4.96 6.44 -21.60
C LEU A 179 -3.50 6.25 -22.08
N PRO A 180 -2.74 5.35 -21.45
CA PRO A 180 -1.39 5.04 -21.93
C PRO A 180 -1.43 4.38 -23.30
N HIS A 181 -0.34 4.55 -24.05
CA HIS A 181 -0.16 3.81 -25.29
C HIS A 181 -0.18 2.28 -25.00
N GLY A 182 -0.96 1.56 -25.80
CA GLY A 182 -1.13 0.10 -25.59
C GLY A 182 -2.26 -0.27 -24.64
N TYR A 183 -3.08 0.69 -24.18
CA TYR A 183 -4.34 0.37 -23.52
C TYR A 183 -5.24 -0.38 -24.51
N PRO A 184 -5.76 -1.59 -24.17
CA PRO A 184 -6.52 -2.42 -25.10
C PRO A 184 -7.92 -1.87 -25.36
N GLU A 185 -8.43 -2.15 -26.57
CA GLU A 185 -9.84 -1.94 -26.89
C GLU A 185 -10.71 -3.05 -26.31
N GLY A 186 -11.97 -2.76 -26.00
CA GLY A 186 -12.92 -3.72 -25.44
C GLY A 186 -13.17 -3.55 -23.93
N ARG A 187 -13.64 -4.61 -23.30
CA ARG A 187 -13.96 -4.63 -21.87
C ARG A 187 -12.72 -5.02 -21.07
N VAL A 188 -12.26 -4.17 -20.18
CA VAL A 188 -10.97 -4.35 -19.52
C VAL A 188 -11.11 -4.73 -18.04
N ILE A 189 -10.51 -5.86 -17.67
CA ILE A 189 -10.16 -6.16 -16.27
C ILE A 189 -8.78 -5.56 -16.01
N LEU A 190 -8.68 -4.68 -15.05
CA LEU A 190 -7.40 -4.09 -14.62
C LEU A 190 -6.81 -4.82 -13.43
N THR A 191 -5.52 -5.09 -13.48
CA THR A 191 -4.71 -5.47 -12.32
C THR A 191 -3.47 -4.59 -12.24
N VAL A 192 -3.04 -4.22 -11.03
CA VAL A 192 -1.91 -3.32 -10.81
C VAL A 192 -1.00 -3.88 -9.74
N GLY A 193 0.28 -4.01 -10.04
CA GLY A 193 1.24 -4.52 -9.07
C GLY A 193 2.59 -4.87 -9.67
N ARG A 194 3.53 -5.29 -8.82
CA ARG A 194 4.81 -5.85 -9.28
C ARG A 194 4.60 -7.30 -9.71
N TRP A 195 5.29 -7.69 -10.76
CA TRP A 195 5.28 -9.07 -11.27
C TRP A 195 6.64 -9.72 -10.97
N LEU A 196 6.89 -9.98 -9.68
CA LEU A 196 8.11 -10.62 -9.24
C LEU A 196 7.87 -12.11 -9.05
N ALA A 197 8.84 -12.96 -9.45
CA ALA A 197 8.77 -14.41 -9.23
C ALA A 197 8.59 -14.77 -7.75
N SER A 198 9.11 -13.94 -6.84
CA SER A 198 8.91 -14.06 -5.39
C SER A 198 7.53 -13.58 -4.91
N GLU A 199 6.74 -12.92 -5.76
CA GLU A 199 5.42 -12.34 -5.42
C GLU A 199 4.27 -12.98 -6.22
N ARG A 200 4.42 -14.20 -6.75
CA ARG A 200 3.35 -14.93 -7.44
C ARG A 200 2.10 -15.13 -6.59
N TYR A 201 2.23 -15.00 -5.26
CA TYR A 201 1.09 -14.98 -4.34
C TYR A 201 0.07 -13.88 -4.66
N LYS A 202 0.38 -12.93 -5.54
CA LYS A 202 -0.57 -11.88 -6.00
C LYS A 202 -1.66 -12.40 -6.93
N GLY A 203 -1.51 -13.62 -7.49
CA GLY A 203 -2.57 -14.30 -8.23
C GLY A 203 -2.77 -13.81 -9.65
N MET A 204 -1.74 -13.23 -10.30
CA MET A 204 -1.79 -12.88 -11.72
C MET A 204 -1.97 -14.12 -12.61
N ASP A 205 -1.35 -15.24 -12.23
CA ASP A 205 -1.51 -16.54 -12.83
C ASP A 205 -2.97 -17.04 -12.77
N THR A 206 -3.63 -16.82 -11.64
CA THR A 206 -5.04 -17.17 -11.45
C THR A 206 -5.94 -16.37 -12.40
N LEU A 207 -5.63 -15.07 -12.61
CA LEU A 207 -6.35 -14.22 -13.58
C LEU A 207 -6.19 -14.77 -15.01
N ILE A 208 -4.95 -15.07 -15.44
CA ILE A 208 -4.68 -15.64 -16.77
C ILE A 208 -5.40 -16.98 -16.95
N THR A 209 -5.38 -17.85 -15.93
CA THR A 209 -6.03 -19.16 -15.97
C THR A 209 -7.55 -19.08 -16.03
N ALA A 210 -8.16 -18.01 -15.53
CA ALA A 210 -9.60 -17.79 -15.57
C ALA A 210 -10.11 -17.31 -16.96
N LEU A 211 -9.25 -16.67 -17.77
CA LEU A 211 -9.64 -16.03 -19.04
C LEU A 211 -10.28 -16.98 -20.06
N PRO A 212 -9.77 -18.21 -20.32
CA PRO A 212 -10.37 -19.09 -21.34
C PRO A 212 -11.87 -19.31 -21.16
N ARG A 213 -12.30 -19.51 -19.90
CA ARG A 213 -13.72 -19.67 -19.57
C ARG A 213 -14.52 -18.39 -19.87
N LEU A 214 -13.99 -17.24 -19.53
CA LEU A 214 -14.63 -15.94 -19.70
C LEU A 214 -14.79 -15.57 -21.17
N LEU A 215 -13.76 -15.83 -21.99
CA LEU A 215 -13.71 -15.50 -23.40
C LEU A 215 -14.75 -16.29 -24.26
N THR A 216 -15.28 -17.41 -23.77
CA THR A 216 -16.35 -18.10 -24.42
C THR A 216 -17.63 -17.28 -24.53
N ARG A 217 -17.87 -16.39 -23.56
CA ARG A 217 -19.07 -15.54 -23.50
C ARG A 217 -18.78 -14.08 -23.81
N TRP A 218 -17.58 -13.60 -23.51
CA TRP A 218 -17.12 -12.22 -23.72
C TRP A 218 -15.81 -12.21 -24.52
N PRO A 219 -15.86 -12.47 -25.83
CA PRO A 219 -14.66 -12.56 -26.68
C PRO A 219 -13.90 -11.22 -26.79
N GLU A 220 -14.55 -10.08 -26.44
CA GLU A 220 -13.93 -8.76 -26.38
C GLU A 220 -13.22 -8.46 -25.04
N LEU A 221 -13.24 -9.39 -24.08
CA LEU A 221 -12.64 -9.16 -22.76
C LEU A 221 -11.13 -9.14 -22.85
N GLN A 222 -10.53 -8.18 -22.14
CA GLN A 222 -9.09 -7.96 -22.07
C GLN A 222 -8.63 -7.92 -20.61
N LEU A 223 -7.47 -8.48 -20.32
CA LEU A 223 -6.76 -8.34 -19.06
C LEU A 223 -5.61 -7.37 -19.23
N LEU A 224 -5.67 -6.23 -18.53
CA LEU A 224 -4.60 -5.25 -18.51
C LEU A 224 -3.84 -5.35 -17.19
N ALA A 225 -2.57 -5.70 -17.26
CA ALA A 225 -1.64 -5.70 -16.14
C ALA A 225 -0.75 -4.45 -16.22
N VAL A 226 -0.82 -3.60 -15.20
CA VAL A 226 0.02 -2.40 -15.08
C VAL A 226 1.03 -2.60 -13.96
N GLY A 227 2.31 -2.45 -14.28
CA GLY A 227 3.39 -2.62 -13.30
C GLY A 227 4.71 -2.99 -13.95
N ASP A 228 5.59 -3.64 -13.19
CA ASP A 228 6.88 -4.11 -13.67
C ASP A 228 7.38 -5.29 -12.81
N GLY A 229 8.28 -6.10 -13.36
CA GLY A 229 8.88 -7.21 -12.62
C GLY A 229 9.58 -8.24 -13.50
N ASP A 230 10.32 -9.13 -12.86
CA ASP A 230 11.14 -10.16 -13.50
C ASP A 230 10.34 -11.41 -13.93
N ASP A 231 9.06 -11.52 -13.55
CA ASP A 231 8.20 -12.68 -13.86
C ASP A 231 7.36 -12.50 -15.14
N ARG A 232 7.54 -11.39 -15.86
CA ARG A 232 6.77 -11.07 -17.05
C ARG A 232 6.84 -12.17 -18.11
N ALA A 233 8.03 -12.67 -18.45
CA ALA A 233 8.20 -13.70 -19.45
C ALA A 233 7.45 -14.99 -19.11
N TRP A 234 7.45 -15.39 -17.84
CA TRP A 234 6.67 -16.54 -17.38
C TRP A 234 5.15 -16.33 -17.49
N LEU A 235 4.68 -15.12 -17.20
CA LEU A 235 3.25 -14.77 -17.35
C LEU A 235 2.82 -14.74 -18.82
N GLU A 236 3.68 -14.28 -19.73
CA GLU A 236 3.45 -14.32 -21.19
C GLU A 236 3.39 -15.78 -21.69
N GLU A 237 4.32 -16.64 -21.26
CA GLU A 237 4.29 -18.07 -21.57
C GLU A 237 3.04 -18.75 -21.03
N LEU A 238 2.59 -18.41 -19.82
CA LEU A 238 1.35 -18.91 -19.24
C LEU A 238 0.13 -18.47 -20.06
N ALA A 239 0.10 -17.24 -20.56
CA ALA A 239 -0.96 -16.75 -21.41
C ALA A 239 -1.01 -17.49 -22.77
N GLU A 240 0.14 -17.78 -23.37
CA GLU A 240 0.25 -18.59 -24.59
C GLU A 240 -0.26 -20.02 -24.35
N LYS A 241 0.19 -20.67 -23.27
CA LYS A 241 -0.24 -22.02 -22.90
C LYS A 241 -1.75 -22.14 -22.70
N ASN A 242 -2.39 -21.07 -22.19
CA ASN A 242 -3.84 -21.01 -22.04
C ASN A 242 -4.57 -20.51 -23.31
N GLY A 243 -3.85 -20.16 -24.39
CA GLY A 243 -4.43 -19.67 -25.65
C GLY A 243 -5.03 -18.26 -25.56
N VAL A 244 -4.61 -17.46 -24.58
CA VAL A 244 -5.19 -16.13 -24.27
C VAL A 244 -4.19 -14.99 -24.44
N ASN A 245 -3.04 -15.22 -25.06
CA ASN A 245 -1.97 -14.24 -25.23
C ASN A 245 -2.41 -12.94 -25.91
N ARG A 246 -3.42 -12.97 -26.80
CA ARG A 246 -4.00 -11.80 -27.46
C ARG A 246 -4.92 -10.97 -26.57
N HIS A 247 -5.27 -11.49 -25.41
CA HIS A 247 -6.17 -10.89 -24.43
C HIS A 247 -5.46 -10.44 -23.14
N VAL A 248 -4.15 -10.63 -23.06
CA VAL A 248 -3.35 -10.22 -21.89
C VAL A 248 -2.34 -9.16 -22.33
N HIS A 249 -2.43 -7.99 -21.70
CA HIS A 249 -1.61 -6.82 -22.01
C HIS A 249 -0.80 -6.40 -20.79
N PHE A 250 0.50 -6.16 -21.00
CA PHE A 250 1.42 -5.73 -19.96
C PHE A 250 1.92 -4.32 -20.24
N LEU A 251 1.64 -3.38 -19.34
CA LEU A 251 2.12 -2.00 -19.46
C LEU A 251 3.06 -1.66 -18.30
N THR A 252 4.23 -1.12 -18.67
CA THR A 252 5.25 -0.63 -17.74
C THR A 252 5.44 0.87 -17.91
N GLY A 253 6.01 1.54 -16.90
CA GLY A 253 6.32 2.99 -16.98
C GLY A 253 5.09 3.89 -17.07
N VAL A 254 3.91 3.40 -16.69
CA VAL A 254 2.67 4.16 -16.70
C VAL A 254 2.74 5.27 -15.66
N SER A 255 2.49 6.51 -16.05
CA SER A 255 2.47 7.67 -15.18
C SER A 255 1.27 7.62 -14.21
N PHE A 256 1.30 8.46 -13.18
CA PHE A 256 0.20 8.55 -12.22
C PHE A 256 -1.15 8.90 -12.89
N ASP A 257 -1.14 9.89 -13.79
CA ASP A 257 -2.36 10.33 -14.48
C ASP A 257 -2.89 9.25 -15.44
N GLU A 258 -2.00 8.55 -16.15
CA GLU A 258 -2.38 7.42 -17.00
C GLU A 258 -2.91 6.25 -16.20
N LEU A 259 -2.32 5.94 -15.02
CA LEU A 259 -2.84 4.91 -14.13
C LEU A 259 -4.23 5.27 -13.60
N ALA A 260 -4.45 6.53 -13.23
CA ALA A 260 -5.77 7.00 -12.81
C ALA A 260 -6.80 6.89 -13.95
N ALA A 261 -6.38 7.16 -15.20
CA ALA A 261 -7.22 6.95 -16.39
C ALA A 261 -7.52 5.47 -16.64
N CYS A 262 -6.55 4.56 -16.43
CA CYS A 262 -6.78 3.11 -16.51
C CYS A 262 -7.84 2.65 -15.50
N TYR A 263 -7.73 3.07 -14.23
CA TYR A 263 -8.76 2.78 -13.23
C TYR A 263 -10.13 3.34 -13.61
N GLN A 264 -10.18 4.50 -14.25
CA GLN A 264 -11.45 5.10 -14.68
C GLN A 264 -12.06 4.37 -15.87
N ALA A 265 -11.24 3.86 -16.80
CA ALA A 265 -11.69 3.21 -18.04
C ALA A 265 -12.05 1.75 -17.87
N CYS A 266 -11.43 1.02 -16.92
CA CYS A 266 -11.67 -0.41 -16.75
C CYS A 266 -13.11 -0.73 -16.34
N GLU A 267 -13.57 -1.95 -16.60
CA GLU A 267 -14.85 -2.47 -16.10
C GLU A 267 -14.78 -2.77 -14.60
N MET A 268 -13.68 -3.40 -14.19
CA MET A 268 -13.42 -3.81 -12.82
C MET A 268 -11.92 -3.90 -12.56
N PHE A 269 -11.58 -3.92 -11.29
CA PHE A 269 -10.24 -4.22 -10.82
C PHE A 269 -10.19 -5.60 -10.18
N ALA A 270 -9.16 -6.40 -10.47
CA ALA A 270 -8.99 -7.71 -9.87
C ALA A 270 -7.53 -7.95 -9.44
N LEU A 271 -7.34 -8.39 -8.19
CA LEU A 271 -6.05 -8.84 -7.64
C LEU A 271 -6.32 -9.96 -6.63
N PRO A 272 -6.48 -11.24 -7.07
CA PRO A 272 -6.85 -12.37 -6.22
C PRO A 272 -5.64 -12.87 -5.40
N SER A 273 -5.02 -11.99 -4.64
CA SER A 273 -3.80 -12.24 -3.89
C SER A 273 -4.05 -13.15 -2.67
N ARG A 274 -3.09 -14.07 -2.39
CA ARG A 274 -3.08 -14.82 -1.14
C ARG A 274 -2.80 -13.94 0.07
N GLY A 275 -2.14 -12.80 -0.13
CA GLY A 275 -1.80 -11.92 0.96
C GLY A 275 -1.45 -10.51 0.48
N GLU A 276 -2.19 -9.56 0.98
CA GLU A 276 -1.88 -8.14 0.92
C GLU A 276 -1.79 -7.62 2.35
N GLY A 277 -0.79 -6.82 2.64
CA GLY A 277 -0.71 -6.20 3.97
C GLY A 277 -1.89 -5.26 4.23
N PHE A 278 -2.39 -4.64 3.15
CA PHE A 278 -3.57 -3.79 3.17
C PHE A 278 -4.27 -3.72 1.80
N GLY A 279 -3.51 -3.38 0.72
CA GLY A 279 -4.05 -3.32 -0.64
C GLY A 279 -4.49 -1.92 -1.07
N LEU A 280 -3.56 -0.96 -1.12
CA LEU A 280 -3.81 0.41 -1.60
C LEU A 280 -4.45 0.44 -2.99
N VAL A 281 -4.11 -0.50 -3.87
CA VAL A 281 -4.65 -0.62 -5.22
C VAL A 281 -6.17 -0.88 -5.25
N TYR A 282 -6.71 -1.55 -4.23
CA TYR A 282 -8.17 -1.67 -4.09
C TYR A 282 -8.81 -0.32 -3.79
N LEU A 283 -8.19 0.51 -2.93
CA LEU A 283 -8.69 1.86 -2.65
C LEU A 283 -8.68 2.74 -3.89
N GLU A 284 -7.65 2.62 -4.73
CA GLU A 284 -7.52 3.36 -5.99
C GLU A 284 -8.67 3.02 -6.95
N ALA A 285 -8.96 1.73 -7.12
CA ALA A 285 -10.10 1.27 -7.94
C ALA A 285 -11.45 1.70 -7.36
N MET A 286 -11.66 1.47 -6.05
CA MET A 286 -12.89 1.84 -5.35
C MET A 286 -13.14 3.35 -5.39
N ALA A 287 -12.10 4.18 -5.27
CA ALA A 287 -12.22 5.63 -5.41
C ALA A 287 -12.73 6.08 -6.79
N ARG A 288 -12.49 5.27 -7.84
CA ARG A 288 -13.03 5.46 -9.19
C ARG A 288 -14.42 4.81 -9.37
N GLY A 289 -15.02 4.32 -8.31
CA GLY A 289 -16.32 3.66 -8.37
C GLY A 289 -16.31 2.33 -9.11
N LYS A 290 -15.15 1.66 -9.17
CA LYS A 290 -15.05 0.35 -9.80
C LYS A 290 -15.33 -0.76 -8.81
N PRO A 291 -16.06 -1.81 -9.19
CA PRO A 291 -16.15 -3.02 -8.40
C PRO A 291 -14.76 -3.68 -8.34
N VAL A 292 -14.43 -4.27 -7.20
CA VAL A 292 -13.13 -4.89 -6.99
C VAL A 292 -13.26 -6.38 -6.68
N ILE A 293 -12.30 -7.19 -7.13
CA ILE A 293 -12.18 -8.59 -6.75
C ILE A 293 -10.81 -8.75 -6.07
N GLY A 294 -10.82 -9.14 -4.80
CA GLY A 294 -9.61 -9.36 -4.01
C GLY A 294 -9.48 -10.80 -3.55
N GLY A 295 -8.34 -11.17 -2.99
CA GLY A 295 -8.16 -12.44 -2.32
C GLY A 295 -8.84 -12.46 -0.95
N ALA A 296 -9.38 -13.59 -0.53
CA ALA A 296 -10.05 -13.78 0.77
C ALA A 296 -9.03 -13.89 1.94
N HIS A 297 -7.84 -13.33 1.82
CA HIS A 297 -6.72 -13.45 2.75
C HIS A 297 -6.00 -12.13 2.98
N GLY A 298 -5.24 -12.03 4.06
CA GLY A 298 -4.48 -10.84 4.40
C GLY A 298 -5.36 -9.64 4.76
N GLY A 299 -4.92 -8.43 4.40
CA GLY A 299 -5.67 -7.18 4.65
C GLY A 299 -6.79 -6.89 3.67
N ALA A 300 -6.93 -7.63 2.54
CA ALA A 300 -7.97 -7.38 1.54
C ALA A 300 -9.41 -7.46 2.12
N PRO A 301 -9.76 -8.42 3.01
CA PRO A 301 -11.09 -8.48 3.65
C PRO A 301 -11.41 -7.28 4.56
N GLU A 302 -10.42 -6.51 4.97
CA GLU A 302 -10.63 -5.29 5.74
C GLU A 302 -10.91 -4.08 4.86
N VAL A 303 -10.53 -4.15 3.58
CA VAL A 303 -10.79 -3.12 2.57
C VAL A 303 -12.07 -3.41 1.80
N ILE A 304 -12.27 -4.67 1.40
CA ILE A 304 -13.39 -5.12 0.56
C ILE A 304 -14.46 -5.76 1.45
N GLU A 305 -15.68 -5.23 1.41
CA GLU A 305 -16.85 -5.88 1.98
C GLU A 305 -17.43 -6.84 0.93
N ASP A 306 -17.29 -8.15 1.18
CA ASP A 306 -17.72 -9.21 0.23
C ASP A 306 -19.20 -9.12 -0.12
N GLY A 307 -19.53 -9.17 -1.41
CA GLY A 307 -20.87 -8.99 -1.95
C GLY A 307 -21.43 -7.57 -1.86
N VAL A 308 -20.71 -6.61 -1.26
CA VAL A 308 -21.18 -5.24 -1.04
C VAL A 308 -20.37 -4.21 -1.83
N THR A 309 -19.05 -4.21 -1.67
CA THR A 309 -18.14 -3.29 -2.36
C THR A 309 -17.26 -3.99 -3.40
N GLY A 310 -17.29 -5.31 -3.41
CA GLY A 310 -16.52 -6.19 -4.29
C GLY A 310 -16.76 -7.64 -3.94
N TYR A 311 -15.93 -8.52 -4.49
CA TYR A 311 -15.91 -9.94 -4.15
C TYR A 311 -14.56 -10.36 -3.58
N LEU A 312 -14.60 -11.34 -2.68
CA LEU A 312 -13.42 -12.00 -2.12
C LEU A 312 -13.38 -13.45 -2.63
N VAL A 313 -12.25 -13.84 -3.21
CA VAL A 313 -12.06 -15.19 -3.78
C VAL A 313 -10.87 -15.88 -3.11
N PRO A 314 -10.92 -17.21 -2.91
CA PRO A 314 -9.76 -17.96 -2.45
C PRO A 314 -8.61 -17.84 -3.46
N HIS A 315 -7.38 -17.73 -2.95
CA HIS A 315 -6.20 -17.69 -3.82
C HIS A 315 -6.07 -18.99 -4.63
N GLY A 316 -5.78 -18.86 -5.94
CA GLY A 316 -5.62 -19.99 -6.86
C GLY A 316 -6.94 -20.59 -7.36
N ASP A 317 -8.10 -20.14 -6.88
CA ASP A 317 -9.40 -20.62 -7.38
C ASP A 317 -9.84 -19.81 -8.61
N ALA A 318 -9.30 -20.20 -9.78
CA ALA A 318 -9.65 -19.59 -11.06
C ALA A 318 -11.14 -19.78 -11.42
N ALA A 319 -11.80 -20.83 -10.94
CA ALA A 319 -13.21 -21.10 -11.21
C ALA A 319 -14.12 -20.12 -10.45
N GLN A 320 -13.87 -19.89 -9.16
CA GLN A 320 -14.62 -18.91 -8.38
C GLN A 320 -14.31 -17.48 -8.83
N LEU A 321 -13.05 -17.19 -9.19
CA LEU A 321 -12.67 -15.90 -9.78
C LEU A 321 -13.46 -15.65 -11.07
N ALA A 322 -13.48 -16.61 -12.00
CA ALA A 322 -14.28 -16.50 -13.23
C ALA A 322 -15.75 -16.25 -12.93
N THR A 323 -16.35 -16.98 -11.98
CA THR A 323 -17.75 -16.80 -11.59
C THR A 323 -18.03 -15.39 -11.06
N SER A 324 -17.13 -14.84 -10.23
CA SER A 324 -17.25 -13.46 -9.73
C SER A 324 -17.15 -12.42 -10.86
N ILE A 325 -16.23 -12.62 -11.80
CA ILE A 325 -16.08 -11.77 -12.99
C ILE A 325 -17.35 -11.87 -13.87
N GLU A 326 -17.84 -13.08 -14.17
CA GLU A 326 -19.07 -13.31 -14.93
C GLU A 326 -20.27 -12.59 -14.33
N THR A 327 -20.39 -12.61 -13.00
CA THR A 327 -21.46 -11.93 -12.27
C THR A 327 -21.42 -10.42 -12.52
N LEU A 328 -20.25 -9.81 -12.40
CA LEU A 328 -20.05 -8.37 -12.63
C LEU A 328 -20.24 -7.98 -14.11
N LEU A 329 -19.81 -8.83 -15.05
CA LEU A 329 -19.96 -8.58 -16.48
C LEU A 329 -21.41 -8.72 -16.96
N SER A 330 -22.20 -9.60 -16.31
CA SER A 330 -23.58 -9.90 -16.70
C SER A 330 -24.60 -8.88 -16.17
N ASP A 331 -24.29 -8.21 -15.03
CA ASP A 331 -25.19 -7.20 -14.42
C ASP A 331 -24.42 -5.90 -14.17
N GLN A 332 -24.39 -5.05 -15.19
CA GLN A 332 -23.70 -3.78 -15.13
C GLN A 332 -24.30 -2.82 -14.07
N ALA A 333 -25.62 -2.88 -13.85
CA ALA A 333 -26.25 -2.04 -12.84
C ALA A 333 -25.83 -2.42 -11.43
N MET A 334 -25.74 -3.74 -11.16
CA MET A 334 -25.20 -4.26 -9.89
C MET A 334 -23.72 -3.88 -9.73
N ALA A 335 -22.90 -4.06 -10.77
CA ALA A 335 -21.47 -3.72 -10.75
C ALA A 335 -21.26 -2.22 -10.45
N GLN A 336 -22.01 -1.34 -11.09
CA GLN A 336 -21.98 0.11 -10.81
C GLN A 336 -22.39 0.45 -9.37
N LYS A 337 -23.45 -0.20 -8.86
CA LYS A 337 -23.90 -0.02 -7.48
C LYS A 337 -22.85 -0.48 -6.48
N MET A 338 -22.21 -1.61 -6.74
CA MET A 338 -21.10 -2.16 -5.93
C MET A 338 -19.90 -1.21 -5.92
N GLY A 339 -19.47 -0.73 -7.08
CA GLY A 339 -18.40 0.27 -7.20
C GLY A 339 -18.73 1.59 -6.51
N GLY A 340 -19.97 2.07 -6.61
CA GLY A 340 -20.46 3.25 -5.91
C GLY A 340 -20.38 3.13 -4.37
N ARG A 341 -20.74 1.95 -3.83
CA ARG A 341 -20.58 1.64 -2.40
C ARG A 341 -19.11 1.59 -2.00
N GLY A 342 -18.25 1.01 -2.85
CA GLY A 342 -16.80 0.99 -2.67
C GLY A 342 -16.24 2.42 -2.52
N ARG A 343 -16.64 3.33 -3.42
CA ARG A 343 -16.24 4.74 -3.34
C ARG A 343 -16.70 5.41 -2.05
N GLN A 344 -17.95 5.22 -1.65
CA GLN A 344 -18.46 5.77 -0.38
C GLN A 344 -17.68 5.26 0.84
N ARG A 345 -17.29 3.99 0.83
CA ARG A 345 -16.45 3.41 1.88
C ARG A 345 -15.07 4.08 1.93
N VAL A 346 -14.41 4.29 0.78
CA VAL A 346 -13.12 5.00 0.72
C VAL A 346 -13.26 6.42 1.26
N GLU A 347 -14.29 7.15 0.84
CA GLU A 347 -14.56 8.52 1.30
C GLU A 347 -14.78 8.59 2.81
N ARG A 348 -15.41 7.59 3.42
CA ARG A 348 -15.70 7.55 4.86
C ARG A 348 -14.52 7.10 5.71
N GLU A 349 -13.76 6.09 5.26
CA GLU A 349 -12.84 5.34 6.12
C GLU A 349 -11.36 5.49 5.72
N PHE A 350 -11.06 5.70 4.44
CA PHE A 350 -9.70 5.58 3.91
C PHE A 350 -9.14 6.86 3.28
N ARG A 351 -9.75 8.02 3.56
CA ARG A 351 -9.18 9.31 3.15
C ARG A 351 -7.94 9.65 3.96
N PHE A 352 -7.02 10.39 3.33
CA PHE A 352 -5.81 10.87 4.00
C PHE A 352 -6.12 11.66 5.29
N SER A 353 -7.21 12.43 5.31
CA SER A 353 -7.64 13.17 6.50
C SER A 353 -8.01 12.27 7.69
N VAL A 354 -8.63 11.11 7.45
CA VAL A 354 -8.97 10.11 8.47
C VAL A 354 -7.71 9.47 9.04
N PHE A 355 -6.80 9.05 8.16
CA PHE A 355 -5.49 8.53 8.52
C PHE A 355 -4.69 9.54 9.36
N ALA A 356 -4.60 10.78 8.88
CA ALA A 356 -3.89 11.86 9.55
C ALA A 356 -4.43 12.13 10.97
N LYS A 357 -5.77 12.15 11.13
CA LYS A 357 -6.42 12.30 12.45
C LYS A 357 -6.03 11.18 13.40
N SER A 358 -6.05 9.93 12.93
CA SER A 358 -5.72 8.75 13.73
C SER A 358 -4.24 8.72 14.13
N LEU A 359 -3.33 9.00 13.18
CA LEU A 359 -1.89 9.06 13.48
C LEU A 359 -1.55 10.21 14.43
N LYS A 360 -2.16 11.40 14.26
CA LYS A 360 -1.96 12.53 15.18
C LYS A 360 -2.40 12.20 16.60
N LYS A 361 -3.46 11.41 16.77
CA LYS A 361 -3.89 10.93 18.10
C LYS A 361 -2.80 10.07 18.74
N ILE A 362 -2.25 9.11 18.00
CA ILE A 362 -1.16 8.24 18.49
C ILE A 362 0.09 9.07 18.82
N LEU A 363 0.49 9.99 17.95
CA LEU A 363 1.64 10.87 18.20
C LEU A 363 1.45 11.70 19.47
N ARG A 364 0.24 12.23 19.71
CA ARG A 364 -0.10 12.97 20.93
C ARG A 364 0.09 12.12 22.18
N GLU A 365 -0.50 10.93 22.21
CA GLU A 365 -0.37 9.97 23.32
C GLU A 365 1.10 9.68 23.63
N GLN A 366 1.96 9.53 22.61
CA GLN A 366 3.38 9.26 22.80
C GLN A 366 4.21 10.50 23.19
N CYS A 367 3.73 11.69 22.90
CA CYS A 367 4.41 12.94 23.34
C CYS A 367 4.10 13.32 24.79
N GLU A 368 2.95 12.89 25.31
CA GLU A 368 2.42 13.23 26.63
C GLU A 368 2.73 12.14 27.67
N SER A 369 3.15 10.93 27.23
CA SER A 369 3.62 9.83 28.09
C SER A 369 5.10 9.94 28.42
#